data_58c66b89cc0ca29a1c2b5a02b41f58ce
#
_entry.id   58c66b89cc0ca29a1c2b5a02b41f58ce
#
_cell.length_a   1.000
_cell.length_b   1.000
_cell.length_c   1.000
_cell.angle_alpha   90.00
_cell.angle_beta   90.00
_cell.angle_gamma   90.00
#
_symmetry.space_group_name_H-M   'P 1'
#
loop_
_entity.id
_entity.type
_entity.pdbx_description
1 polymer ?
#
loop_
_entity_poly.entity_id
_entity_poly.type
_entity_poly.pdbx_seq_one_letter_code
_entity_poly.pdbx_strand_id
1 'polypeptide(L)'
;MSAGSHPTGDVHPRSLTLLAREGISTDSYFSKSWDNLPHTPDIVVTVCASAAGETCPAYLGPVTRTHWGVEDPAHATGTDDEIEAAFDTAYRILRTRIEAFLALPLTDLKNDPTRLKAELDRIGDLFP
;
A
#
# COMPACT_ATOMS: atom_id res chain seq x y z
N MET A 1 -2.88 7.98 2.22
CA MET A 1 -3.46 7.31 3.42
C MET A 1 -3.54 5.81 3.21
N SER A 2 -3.63 5.07 4.30
CA SER A 2 -3.73 3.61 4.28
C SER A 2 -4.89 3.15 5.15
N ALA A 3 -5.44 1.99 4.82
CA ALA A 3 -6.52 1.38 5.57
C ALA A 3 -6.59 -0.12 5.27
N GLY A 4 -7.31 -0.85 6.09
CA GLY A 4 -7.55 -2.28 5.89
C GLY A 4 -9.04 -2.59 5.81
N SER A 5 -9.38 -3.66 5.11
CA SER A 5 -10.74 -4.20 5.11
C SER A 5 -11.08 -4.85 6.46
N HIS A 6 -10.07 -5.43 7.11
CA HIS A 6 -10.16 -6.09 8.41
C HIS A 6 -9.02 -5.61 9.31
N PRO A 7 -9.05 -4.33 9.77
CA PRO A 7 -7.96 -3.77 10.56
C PRO A 7 -7.83 -4.46 11.91
N THR A 8 -6.57 -4.68 12.34
CA THR A 8 -6.28 -5.34 13.62
C THR A 8 -6.39 -4.42 14.83
N GLY A 9 -6.41 -3.10 14.60
CA GLY A 9 -6.44 -2.09 15.65
C GLY A 9 -5.08 -1.47 15.95
N ASP A 10 -3.99 -2.12 15.57
CA ASP A 10 -2.62 -1.66 15.83
C ASP A 10 -1.75 -1.75 14.58
N VAL A 11 -0.82 -0.81 14.45
CA VAL A 11 0.25 -0.90 13.46
C VAL A 11 1.30 -1.90 13.97
N HIS A 12 1.76 -2.79 13.09
CA HIS A 12 2.71 -3.83 13.51
C HIS A 12 4.00 -3.21 14.06
N PRO A 13 4.49 -3.65 15.24
CA PRO A 13 5.68 -3.07 15.87
C PRO A 13 6.94 -3.07 15.00
N ARG A 14 7.15 -4.13 14.20
CA ARG A 14 8.29 -4.22 13.29
C ARG A 14 8.21 -3.18 12.16
N SER A 15 7.01 -2.85 11.71
CA SER A 15 6.80 -1.78 10.74
C SER A 15 7.16 -0.42 11.33
N LEU A 16 6.75 -0.15 12.56
CA LEU A 16 7.10 1.09 13.26
C LEU A 16 8.62 1.22 13.45
N THR A 17 9.28 0.16 13.87
CA THR A 17 10.74 0.13 14.04
C THR A 17 11.47 0.38 12.73
N LEU A 18 11.03 -0.27 11.64
CA LEU A 18 11.64 -0.10 10.32
C LEU A 18 11.48 1.34 9.83
N LEU A 19 10.29 1.91 9.92
CA LEU A 19 10.03 3.28 9.48
C LEU A 19 10.86 4.29 10.28
N ALA A 20 10.98 4.10 11.59
CA ALA A 20 11.83 4.94 12.44
C ALA A 20 13.30 4.87 12.00
N ARG A 21 13.81 3.67 11.69
CA ARG A 21 15.17 3.47 11.18
C ARG A 21 15.39 4.21 9.87
N GLU A 22 14.38 4.26 9.01
CA GLU A 22 14.43 4.96 7.73
C GLU A 22 14.16 6.48 7.85
N GLY A 23 14.03 6.99 9.05
CA GLY A 23 13.81 8.41 9.30
C GLY A 23 12.40 8.91 9.01
N ILE A 24 11.43 8.00 8.94
CA ILE A 24 10.02 8.32 8.65
C ILE A 24 9.24 8.41 9.96
N SER A 25 8.63 9.57 10.23
CA SER A 25 7.78 9.73 11.41
C SER A 25 6.50 8.91 11.26
N THR A 26 6.12 8.23 12.36
CA THR A 26 4.91 7.40 12.42
C THR A 26 3.84 7.97 13.35
N ASP A 27 4.04 9.18 13.85
CA ASP A 27 3.19 9.79 14.89
C ASP A 27 1.72 9.92 14.49
N SER A 28 1.45 10.09 13.19
CA SER A 28 0.10 10.22 12.64
C SER A 28 -0.48 8.91 12.11
N TYR A 29 0.25 7.80 12.17
CA TYR A 29 -0.18 6.54 11.60
C TYR A 29 -0.92 5.70 12.62
N PHE A 30 -2.07 5.18 12.21
CA PHE A 30 -2.88 4.30 13.05
C PHE A 30 -3.65 3.31 12.16
N SER A 31 -4.01 2.17 12.73
CA SER A 31 -4.83 1.17 12.08
C SER A 31 -6.26 1.71 11.91
N LYS A 32 -6.80 1.61 10.71
CA LYS A 32 -8.16 2.08 10.43
C LYS A 32 -8.83 1.25 9.35
N SER A 33 -10.15 1.23 9.38
CA SER A 33 -10.95 0.59 8.34
C SER A 33 -11.07 1.47 7.11
N TRP A 34 -11.11 0.86 5.92
CA TRP A 34 -11.42 1.58 4.70
C TRP A 34 -12.85 2.14 4.68
N ASP A 35 -13.71 1.72 5.61
CA ASP A 35 -15.04 2.30 5.80
C ASP A 35 -15.02 3.65 6.53
N ASN A 36 -13.89 4.02 7.14
CA ASN A 36 -13.73 5.21 7.99
C ASN A 36 -12.62 6.13 7.48
N LEU A 37 -12.49 6.27 6.16
CA LEU A 37 -11.46 7.13 5.58
C LEU A 37 -11.82 8.61 5.72
N PRO A 38 -10.84 9.48 6.02
CA PRO A 38 -11.08 10.92 6.16
C PRO A 38 -11.40 11.60 4.82
N HIS A 39 -10.99 10.99 3.71
CA HIS A 39 -11.19 11.51 2.36
C HIS A 39 -11.54 10.39 1.41
N THR A 40 -12.32 10.69 0.36
CA THR A 40 -12.56 9.76 -0.73
C THR A 40 -11.32 9.73 -1.64
N PRO A 41 -10.68 8.56 -1.83
CA PRO A 41 -9.52 8.47 -2.70
C PRO A 41 -9.91 8.48 -4.18
N ASP A 42 -9.00 8.96 -5.03
CA ASP A 42 -9.11 8.87 -6.48
C ASP A 42 -8.53 7.56 -7.00
N ILE A 43 -7.56 7.01 -6.28
CA ILE A 43 -6.83 5.79 -6.63
C ILE A 43 -6.83 4.88 -5.42
N VAL A 44 -7.12 3.61 -5.64
CA VAL A 44 -7.03 2.56 -4.62
C VAL A 44 -5.97 1.54 -5.04
N VAL A 45 -4.95 1.38 -4.22
CA VAL A 45 -3.91 0.39 -4.40
C VAL A 45 -4.07 -0.68 -3.33
N THR A 46 -4.34 -1.91 -3.74
CA THR A 46 -4.37 -3.05 -2.81
C THR A 46 -3.02 -3.75 -2.84
N VAL A 47 -2.55 -4.19 -1.68
CA VAL A 47 -1.26 -4.88 -1.55
C VAL A 47 -1.40 -6.32 -1.07
N CYS A 48 -2.52 -6.66 -0.48
CA CYS A 48 -2.83 -7.99 0.04
C CYS A 48 -3.78 -8.71 -0.91
N ALA A 49 -3.55 -10.01 -1.16
CA ALA A 49 -4.37 -10.79 -2.08
C ALA A 49 -5.85 -10.87 -1.64
N SER A 50 -6.12 -10.93 -0.33
CA SER A 50 -7.48 -10.93 0.18
C SER A 50 -8.20 -9.61 -0.10
N ALA A 51 -7.52 -8.49 0.06
CA ALA A 51 -8.08 -7.17 -0.25
C ALA A 51 -8.36 -6.98 -1.74
N ALA A 52 -7.54 -7.59 -2.61
CA ALA A 52 -7.75 -7.53 -4.06
C ALA A 52 -9.06 -8.19 -4.49
N GLY A 53 -9.48 -9.24 -3.79
CA GLY A 53 -10.73 -9.97 -4.06
C GLY A 53 -11.97 -9.35 -3.44
N GLU A 54 -11.83 -8.32 -2.62
CA GLU A 54 -12.95 -7.69 -1.94
C GLU A 54 -13.54 -6.54 -2.75
N THR A 55 -14.85 -6.33 -2.57
CA THR A 55 -15.53 -5.19 -3.18
C THR A 55 -15.21 -3.91 -2.42
N CYS A 56 -14.78 -2.86 -3.12
CA CYS A 56 -14.58 -1.56 -2.51
C CYS A 56 -15.90 -1.02 -1.93
N PRO A 57 -15.84 -0.27 -0.81
CA PRO A 57 -17.03 0.39 -0.28
C PRO A 57 -17.72 1.26 -1.33
N ALA A 58 -19.06 1.17 -1.38
CA ALA A 58 -19.84 1.88 -2.40
C ALA A 58 -19.66 3.40 -2.35
N TYR A 59 -19.41 3.97 -1.18
CA TYR A 59 -19.23 5.41 -1.02
C TYR A 59 -17.92 5.94 -1.65
N LEU A 60 -16.98 5.07 -1.99
CA LEU A 60 -15.76 5.49 -2.70
C LEU A 60 -16.05 5.89 -4.14
N GLY A 61 -17.21 5.46 -4.70
CA GLY A 61 -17.59 5.80 -6.06
C GLY A 61 -16.66 5.22 -7.12
N PRO A 62 -16.59 5.86 -8.30
CA PRO A 62 -15.73 5.41 -9.39
C PRO A 62 -14.27 5.78 -9.10
N VAL A 63 -13.51 4.82 -8.55
CA VAL A 63 -12.07 4.98 -8.29
C VAL A 63 -11.26 4.15 -9.28
N THR A 64 -10.04 4.62 -9.60
CA THR A 64 -9.08 3.82 -10.33
C THR A 64 -8.44 2.84 -9.36
N ARG A 65 -8.54 1.56 -9.66
CA ARG A 65 -8.08 0.49 -8.77
C ARG A 65 -6.95 -0.29 -9.42
N THR A 66 -5.91 -0.57 -8.63
CA THR A 66 -4.78 -1.40 -9.04
C THR A 66 -4.35 -2.30 -7.88
N HIS A 67 -3.65 -3.38 -8.20
CA HIS A 67 -3.13 -4.31 -7.20
C HIS A 67 -1.60 -4.40 -7.30
N TRP A 68 -0.92 -4.04 -6.20
CA TRP A 68 0.53 -4.14 -6.08
C TRP A 68 0.88 -5.25 -5.08
N GLY A 69 0.60 -6.49 -5.43
CA GLY A 69 0.77 -7.62 -4.53
C GLY A 69 2.16 -7.72 -3.93
N VAL A 70 2.22 -7.76 -2.61
CA VAL A 70 3.43 -7.97 -1.83
C VAL A 70 3.13 -9.02 -0.78
N GLU A 71 4.05 -9.99 -0.61
CA GLU A 71 3.91 -10.97 0.46
C GLU A 71 3.86 -10.27 1.81
N ASP A 72 2.89 -10.63 2.64
CA ASP A 72 2.71 -10.01 3.95
C ASP A 72 3.81 -10.46 4.92
N PRO A 73 4.72 -9.56 5.31
CA PRO A 73 5.82 -9.91 6.21
C PRO A 73 5.36 -10.27 7.63
N ALA A 74 4.15 -9.88 8.02
CA ALA A 74 3.58 -10.24 9.31
C ALA A 74 3.33 -11.75 9.44
N HIS A 75 3.23 -12.46 8.33
CA HIS A 75 3.08 -13.92 8.30
C HIS A 75 4.42 -14.65 8.18
N ALA A 76 5.55 -13.94 8.13
CA ALA A 76 6.86 -14.56 8.06
C ALA A 76 7.17 -15.34 9.34
N THR A 77 7.84 -16.47 9.18
CA THR A 77 8.26 -17.34 10.27
C THR A 77 9.78 -17.58 10.21
N GLY A 78 10.33 -18.12 11.28
CA GLY A 78 11.76 -18.38 11.38
C GLY A 78 12.43 -17.55 12.48
N THR A 79 13.71 -17.24 12.30
CA THR A 79 14.47 -16.43 13.24
C THR A 79 14.06 -14.96 13.20
N ASP A 80 14.43 -14.18 14.21
CA ASP A 80 14.18 -12.74 14.21
C ASP A 80 14.83 -12.06 12.99
N ASP A 81 16.02 -12.47 12.59
CA ASP A 81 16.71 -11.94 11.42
C ASP A 81 15.97 -12.27 10.12
N GLU A 82 15.42 -13.46 10.00
CA GLU A 82 14.62 -13.87 8.83
C GLU A 82 13.32 -13.08 8.73
N ILE A 83 12.66 -12.86 9.86
CA ILE A 83 11.42 -12.06 9.92
C ILE A 83 11.72 -10.60 9.58
N GLU A 84 12.79 -10.04 10.14
CA GLU A 84 13.22 -8.67 9.83
C GLU A 84 13.56 -8.50 8.35
N ALA A 85 14.22 -9.48 7.75
CA ALA A 85 14.52 -9.48 6.32
C ALA A 85 13.25 -9.48 5.46
N ALA A 86 12.19 -10.16 5.90
CA ALA A 86 10.90 -10.15 5.21
C ALA A 86 10.26 -8.75 5.23
N PHE A 87 10.32 -8.03 6.36
CA PHE A 87 9.86 -6.64 6.45
C PHE A 87 10.68 -5.71 5.57
N ASP A 88 12.00 -5.86 5.56
CA ASP A 88 12.88 -5.08 4.69
C ASP A 88 12.56 -5.30 3.20
N THR A 89 12.34 -6.54 2.81
CA THR A 89 11.99 -6.87 1.42
C THR A 89 10.68 -6.21 1.00
N ALA A 90 9.64 -6.33 1.83
CA ALA A 90 8.35 -5.69 1.57
C ALA A 90 8.49 -4.17 1.45
N TYR A 91 9.24 -3.56 2.36
CA TYR A 91 9.51 -2.12 2.35
C TYR A 91 10.20 -1.67 1.06
N ARG A 92 11.23 -2.37 0.62
CA ARG A 92 11.97 -2.02 -0.61
C ARG A 92 11.10 -2.13 -1.86
N ILE A 93 10.29 -3.17 -1.93
CA ILE A 93 9.36 -3.36 -3.05
C ILE A 93 8.37 -2.20 -3.10
N LEU A 94 7.72 -1.91 -1.98
CA LEU A 94 6.73 -0.83 -1.90
C LEU A 94 7.35 0.54 -2.16
N ARG A 95 8.54 0.79 -1.62
CA ARG A 95 9.25 2.05 -1.85
C ARG A 95 9.57 2.26 -3.34
N THR A 96 10.07 1.23 -4.01
CA THR A 96 10.35 1.29 -5.45
C THR A 96 9.09 1.67 -6.23
N ARG A 97 7.98 1.05 -5.90
CA ARG A 97 6.69 1.31 -6.57
C ARG A 97 6.15 2.70 -6.26
N ILE A 98 6.24 3.14 -5.01
CA ILE A 98 5.79 4.48 -4.60
C ILE A 98 6.63 5.56 -5.29
N GLU A 99 7.95 5.39 -5.37
CA GLU A 99 8.82 6.34 -6.06
C GLU A 99 8.47 6.44 -7.55
N ALA A 100 8.20 5.29 -8.20
CA ALA A 100 7.76 5.29 -9.60
C ALA A 100 6.39 5.97 -9.76
N PHE A 101 5.48 5.76 -8.82
CA PHE A 101 4.17 6.41 -8.81
C PHE A 101 4.31 7.94 -8.69
N LEU A 102 5.14 8.41 -7.78
CA LEU A 102 5.36 9.85 -7.57
C LEU A 102 6.04 10.53 -8.76
N ALA A 103 6.72 9.75 -9.62
CA ALA A 103 7.33 10.26 -10.84
C ALA A 103 6.35 10.37 -12.01
N LEU A 104 5.13 9.84 -11.89
CA LEU A 104 4.12 9.92 -12.96
C LEU A 104 3.60 11.34 -13.14
N PRO A 105 3.23 11.73 -14.39
CA PRO A 105 2.58 13.01 -14.65
C PRO A 105 1.11 12.96 -14.22
N LEU A 106 0.86 12.95 -12.91
CA LEU A 106 -0.47 12.74 -12.32
C LEU A 106 -1.48 13.80 -12.74
N THR A 107 -1.04 15.04 -12.94
CA THR A 107 -1.90 16.12 -13.42
C THR A 107 -2.50 15.81 -14.80
N ASP A 108 -1.71 15.20 -15.68
CA ASP A 108 -2.19 14.80 -17.02
C ASP A 108 -3.02 13.51 -16.95
N LEU A 109 -2.60 12.56 -16.11
CA LEU A 109 -3.24 11.25 -16.00
C LEU A 109 -4.61 11.30 -15.30
N LYS A 110 -4.87 12.29 -14.47
CA LYS A 110 -6.17 12.41 -13.79
C LYS A 110 -7.35 12.53 -14.75
N ASN A 111 -7.10 13.00 -15.96
CA ASN A 111 -8.12 13.15 -17.01
C ASN A 111 -8.13 11.97 -18.01
N ASP A 112 -7.28 10.97 -17.79
CA ASP A 112 -7.17 9.79 -18.63
C ASP A 112 -7.12 8.52 -17.76
N PRO A 113 -8.29 8.05 -17.25
CA PRO A 113 -8.34 6.90 -16.35
C PRO A 113 -7.76 5.62 -16.95
N THR A 114 -7.91 5.40 -18.26
CA THR A 114 -7.38 4.23 -18.94
C THR A 114 -5.86 4.21 -18.91
N ARG A 115 -5.22 5.33 -19.22
CA ARG A 115 -3.77 5.47 -19.18
C ARG A 115 -3.25 5.41 -17.74
N LEU A 116 -3.94 6.05 -16.81
CA LEU A 116 -3.60 5.98 -15.38
C LEU A 116 -3.58 4.54 -14.89
N LYS A 117 -4.63 3.78 -15.18
CA LYS A 117 -4.71 2.37 -14.81
C LYS A 117 -3.56 1.56 -15.40
N ALA A 118 -3.25 1.73 -16.67
CA ALA A 118 -2.15 1.04 -17.33
C ALA A 118 -0.80 1.33 -16.67
N GLU A 119 -0.53 2.59 -16.34
CA GLU A 119 0.70 2.98 -15.64
C GLU A 119 0.77 2.42 -14.21
N LEU A 120 -0.34 2.43 -13.48
CA LEU A 120 -0.41 1.86 -12.13
C LEU A 120 -0.18 0.35 -12.15
N ASP A 121 -0.78 -0.36 -13.10
CA ASP A 121 -0.62 -1.81 -13.23
C ASP A 121 0.83 -2.17 -13.60
N ARG A 122 1.47 -1.37 -14.46
CA ARG A 122 2.88 -1.54 -14.82
C ARG A 122 3.79 -1.39 -13.59
N ILE A 123 3.52 -0.39 -12.76
CA ILE A 123 4.29 -0.16 -11.52
C ILE A 123 4.19 -1.37 -10.57
N GLY A 124 3.05 -2.02 -10.52
CA GLY A 124 2.83 -3.21 -9.71
C GLY A 124 3.76 -4.39 -10.05
N ASP A 125 4.42 -4.36 -11.19
CA ASP A 125 5.37 -5.38 -11.64
C ASP A 125 6.83 -4.98 -11.39
N LEU A 126 7.09 -3.80 -10.83
CA LEU A 126 8.44 -3.33 -10.53
C LEU A 126 8.98 -3.95 -9.24
N PHE A 127 10.26 -4.31 -9.28
CA PHE A 127 11.04 -4.78 -8.13
C PHE A 127 12.35 -4.01 -8.05
N PRO A 128 12.91 -3.85 -6.83
CA PRO A 128 14.18 -3.17 -6.65
C PRO A 128 15.36 -3.92 -7.25
#